data_45bf343ef680030e66edd46ee5cb470e
#
_entry.id   45bf343ef680030e66edd46ee5cb470e
#
_cell.length_a   1.000
_cell.length_b   1.000
_cell.length_c   1.000
_cell.angle_alpha   90.00
_cell.angle_beta   90.00
_cell.angle_gamma   90.00
#
_symmetry.space_group_name_H-M   'P 1'
#
loop_
_entity.id
_entity.type
_entity.pdbx_description
1 polymer ?
#
loop_
_entity_poly.entity_id
_entity_poly.type
_entity_poly.pdbx_seq_one_letter_code
_entity_poly.pdbx_strand_id
1 'polypeptide(L)'
;FFLPAGRIHSIGAGCFIAEIQQTSNVTYRIYDFNRKDKDGNTRELHTELSKDAIDYSVEEDYRTNYTAKQNEPVDLVSCPYFTTSVYDLTEDMTLDYSELDSFVIHICMEGSCTVTDDQGTSVEVKAGESILYAATTKEVKVTVNGHAKFLETYV
;
A
#
# COMPACT_ATOMS: atom_id res chain seq x y z
N PHE A 1 -6.98 0.75 6.31
CA PHE A 1 -8.05 1.68 5.92
C PHE A 1 -8.15 1.74 4.40
N PHE A 2 -9.31 1.50 3.84
CA PHE A 2 -9.62 1.81 2.44
C PHE A 2 -10.28 3.18 2.36
N LEU A 3 -9.74 4.06 1.53
CA LEU A 3 -10.19 5.44 1.37
C LEU A 3 -10.71 5.65 -0.06
N PRO A 4 -12.01 5.47 -0.30
CA PRO A 4 -12.60 5.79 -1.59
C PRO A 4 -12.50 7.30 -1.90
N ALA A 5 -12.58 7.66 -3.17
CA ALA A 5 -12.60 9.05 -3.59
C ALA A 5 -13.69 9.83 -2.84
N GLY A 6 -13.39 11.06 -2.46
CA GLY A 6 -14.30 11.93 -1.69
C GLY A 6 -14.22 11.77 -0.18
N ARG A 7 -13.57 10.74 0.36
CA ARG A 7 -13.44 10.58 1.81
C ARG A 7 -12.39 11.52 2.39
N ILE A 8 -12.81 12.36 3.32
CA ILE A 8 -11.90 13.25 4.05
C ILE A 8 -11.02 12.43 4.98
N HIS A 9 -9.72 12.65 4.89
CA HIS A 9 -8.74 12.00 5.76
C HIS A 9 -7.52 12.89 6.01
N SER A 10 -6.79 12.59 7.04
CA SER A 10 -5.49 13.20 7.33
C SER A 10 -4.61 12.23 8.11
N ILE A 11 -3.30 12.43 7.98
CA ILE A 11 -2.30 11.65 8.70
C ILE A 11 -1.87 12.43 9.94
N GLY A 12 -2.08 11.85 11.11
CA GLY A 12 -1.69 12.44 12.39
C GLY A 12 -0.19 12.36 12.66
N ALA A 13 0.27 13.10 13.67
CA ALA A 13 1.66 13.05 14.10
C ALA A 13 2.02 11.67 14.66
N GLY A 14 3.22 11.19 14.35
CA GLY A 14 3.73 9.89 14.82
C GLY A 14 3.18 8.67 14.10
N CYS A 15 2.35 8.83 13.07
CA CYS A 15 1.89 7.73 12.23
C CYS A 15 2.96 7.37 11.20
N PHE A 16 3.30 6.07 11.13
CA PHE A 16 4.02 5.48 10.00
C PHE A 16 3.02 4.74 9.14
N ILE A 17 3.00 5.03 7.85
CA ILE A 17 2.04 4.45 6.90
C ILE A 17 2.73 3.99 5.63
N ALA A 18 2.15 2.98 4.98
CA ALA A 18 2.33 2.70 3.56
C ALA A 18 1.06 3.14 2.84
N GLU A 19 1.17 4.08 1.92
CA GLU A 19 0.05 4.60 1.14
C GLU A 19 0.10 4.03 -0.27
N ILE A 20 -0.88 3.20 -0.60
CA ILE A 20 -1.09 2.64 -1.94
C ILE A 20 -2.28 3.37 -2.53
N GLN A 21 -2.07 4.07 -3.64
CA GLN A 21 -3.12 4.85 -4.27
C GLN A 21 -3.08 4.77 -5.78
N GLN A 22 -4.23 4.93 -6.40
CA GLN A 22 -4.33 5.19 -7.84
C GLN A 22 -3.65 6.52 -8.15
N THR A 23 -2.84 6.57 -9.21
CA THR A 23 -2.17 7.80 -9.64
C THR A 23 -3.19 8.88 -10.00
N SER A 24 -3.15 10.01 -9.28
CA SER A 24 -3.97 11.19 -9.54
C SER A 24 -3.24 12.44 -9.10
N ASN A 25 -3.36 13.50 -9.90
CA ASN A 25 -2.85 14.83 -9.56
C ASN A 25 -3.93 15.70 -8.87
N VAL A 26 -5.15 15.19 -8.72
CA VAL A 26 -6.25 15.95 -8.11
C VAL A 26 -6.21 15.76 -6.60
N THR A 27 -5.93 16.85 -5.89
CA THR A 27 -5.98 16.91 -4.43
C THR A 27 -6.74 18.15 -4.02
N TYR A 28 -7.86 17.96 -3.34
CA TYR A 28 -8.57 19.08 -2.71
C TYR A 28 -8.20 19.14 -1.23
N ARG A 29 -7.41 20.15 -0.88
CA ARG A 29 -6.92 20.37 0.49
C ARG A 29 -7.88 21.26 1.24
N ILE A 30 -8.49 20.75 2.31
CA ILE A 30 -9.43 21.51 3.15
C ILE A 30 -8.77 22.00 4.44
N TYR A 31 -7.65 21.39 4.85
CA TYR A 31 -6.87 21.78 6.01
C TYR A 31 -5.41 21.35 5.86
N ASP A 32 -4.46 22.12 6.38
CA ASP A 32 -3.02 21.83 6.26
C ASP A 32 -2.23 22.10 7.55
N PHE A 33 -2.85 22.00 8.71
CA PHE A 33 -2.20 22.18 10.02
C PHE A 33 -1.43 23.50 10.16
N ASN A 34 -1.81 24.54 9.40
CA ASN A 34 -1.11 25.83 9.30
C ASN A 34 0.39 25.69 8.96
N ARG A 35 0.76 24.64 8.24
CA ARG A 35 2.15 24.44 7.81
C ARG A 35 2.59 25.56 6.88
N LYS A 36 3.84 25.98 7.07
CA LYS A 36 4.48 27.00 6.22
C LYS A 36 5.69 26.37 5.54
N ASP A 37 5.95 26.79 4.32
CA ASP A 37 7.19 26.50 3.62
C ASP A 37 8.36 27.32 4.20
N LYS A 38 9.56 27.14 3.61
CA LYS A 38 10.77 27.87 4.02
C LYS A 38 10.66 29.40 3.84
N ASP A 39 9.76 29.85 2.98
CA ASP A 39 9.52 31.28 2.67
C ASP A 39 8.33 31.84 3.50
N GLY A 40 7.75 31.04 4.39
CA GLY A 40 6.67 31.42 5.29
C GLY A 40 5.27 31.33 4.68
N ASN A 41 5.12 30.81 3.45
CA ASN A 41 3.85 30.69 2.76
C ASN A 41 3.11 29.43 3.19
N THR A 42 1.79 29.49 3.24
CA THR A 42 0.91 28.33 3.42
C THR A 42 0.52 27.74 2.06
N ARG A 43 0.25 26.44 2.03
CA ARG A 43 -0.32 25.82 0.82
C ARG A 43 -1.75 26.28 0.61
N GLU A 44 -2.16 26.32 -0.66
CA GLU A 44 -3.51 26.66 -1.04
C GLU A 44 -4.52 25.67 -0.47
N LEU A 45 -5.65 26.19 0.03
CA LEU A 45 -6.81 25.41 0.45
C LEU A 45 -7.89 25.47 -0.63
N HIS A 46 -8.54 24.34 -0.90
CA HIS A 46 -9.54 24.19 -1.97
C HIS A 46 -10.95 23.98 -1.39
N THR A 47 -11.31 24.74 -0.34
CA THR A 47 -12.54 24.54 0.44
C THR A 47 -13.81 24.58 -0.41
N GLU A 48 -13.91 25.49 -1.37
CA GLU A 48 -15.11 25.59 -2.23
C GLU A 48 -15.21 24.41 -3.20
N LEU A 49 -14.11 24.05 -3.85
CA LEU A 49 -14.07 22.90 -4.77
C LEU A 49 -14.29 21.56 -4.04
N SER A 50 -13.86 21.49 -2.79
CA SER A 50 -14.03 20.27 -1.98
C SER A 50 -15.48 19.96 -1.68
N LYS A 51 -16.35 20.97 -1.59
CA LYS A 51 -17.77 20.75 -1.24
C LYS A 51 -18.49 19.83 -2.21
N ASP A 52 -18.16 19.89 -3.48
CA ASP A 52 -18.78 19.05 -4.52
C ASP A 52 -18.13 17.67 -4.66
N ALA A 53 -16.92 17.51 -4.12
CA ALA A 53 -16.14 16.27 -4.20
C ALA A 53 -16.22 15.40 -2.96
N ILE A 54 -16.66 15.95 -1.81
CA ILE A 54 -16.73 15.23 -0.54
C ILE A 54 -17.86 14.22 -0.54
N ASP A 55 -17.54 13.01 -0.13
CA ASP A 55 -18.53 12.03 0.33
C ASP A 55 -18.90 12.35 1.78
N TYR A 56 -20.12 12.83 1.99
CA TYR A 56 -20.65 13.22 3.31
C TYR A 56 -21.22 12.03 4.10
N SER A 57 -21.14 10.81 3.59
CA SER A 57 -21.57 9.64 4.34
C SER A 57 -20.68 9.45 5.59
N VAL A 58 -21.31 8.99 6.67
CA VAL A 58 -20.64 8.71 7.93
C VAL A 58 -20.77 7.24 8.24
N GLU A 59 -19.64 6.58 8.43
CA GLU A 59 -19.55 5.18 8.80
C GLU A 59 -19.31 5.05 10.30
N GLU A 60 -19.80 3.96 10.90
CA GLU A 60 -19.52 3.65 12.32
C GLU A 60 -18.04 3.28 12.54
N ASP A 61 -17.42 2.61 11.57
CA ASP A 61 -16.01 2.24 11.58
C ASP A 61 -15.41 2.38 10.17
N TYR A 62 -14.34 3.09 10.06
CA TYR A 62 -13.59 3.28 8.81
C TYR A 62 -12.42 2.31 8.63
N ARG A 63 -12.16 1.43 9.60
CA ARG A 63 -11.09 0.46 9.54
C ARG A 63 -11.45 -0.69 8.61
N THR A 64 -10.48 -1.14 7.85
CA THR A 64 -10.57 -2.41 7.15
C THR A 64 -10.42 -3.53 8.18
N ASN A 65 -11.46 -4.33 8.36
CA ASN A 65 -11.43 -5.48 9.27
C ASN A 65 -10.93 -6.71 8.52
N TYR A 66 -9.88 -7.32 9.02
CA TYR A 66 -9.35 -8.59 8.51
C TYR A 66 -8.86 -9.46 9.67
N THR A 67 -8.82 -10.76 9.46
CA THR A 67 -8.23 -11.70 10.40
C THR A 67 -6.81 -12.02 9.94
N ALA A 68 -5.81 -11.60 10.73
CA ALA A 68 -4.43 -11.92 10.43
C ALA A 68 -4.21 -13.43 10.39
N LYS A 69 -3.45 -13.89 9.39
CA LYS A 69 -3.03 -15.26 9.23
C LYS A 69 -1.52 -15.30 9.03
N GLN A 70 -0.90 -16.37 9.48
CA GLN A 70 0.52 -16.60 9.30
C GLN A 70 0.75 -17.58 8.16
N ASN A 71 1.73 -17.29 7.31
CA ASN A 71 2.10 -18.09 6.14
C ASN A 71 0.96 -18.29 5.12
N GLU A 72 0.01 -17.35 5.09
CA GLU A 72 -1.07 -17.29 4.10
C GLU A 72 -1.32 -15.83 3.72
N PRO A 73 -1.73 -15.53 2.45
CA PRO A 73 -2.18 -14.20 2.07
C PRO A 73 -3.50 -13.86 2.76
N VAL A 74 -3.65 -12.60 3.09
CA VAL A 74 -4.92 -12.04 3.58
C VAL A 74 -5.25 -10.79 2.78
N ASP A 75 -6.34 -10.82 2.04
CA ASP A 75 -6.81 -9.69 1.27
C ASP A 75 -7.24 -8.55 2.20
N LEU A 76 -6.71 -7.37 1.97
CA LEU A 76 -7.05 -6.14 2.66
C LEU A 76 -8.06 -5.31 1.87
N VAL A 77 -7.87 -5.23 0.56
CA VAL A 77 -8.74 -4.50 -0.37
C VAL A 77 -8.64 -5.09 -1.76
N SER A 78 -9.76 -5.20 -2.43
CA SER A 78 -9.84 -5.44 -3.87
C SER A 78 -10.86 -4.48 -4.45
N CYS A 79 -10.44 -3.66 -5.41
CA CYS A 79 -11.27 -2.66 -6.04
C CYS A 79 -10.95 -2.62 -7.56
N PRO A 80 -11.72 -1.87 -8.37
CA PRO A 80 -11.47 -1.80 -9.82
C PRO A 80 -10.11 -1.24 -10.25
N TYR A 81 -9.30 -0.76 -9.30
CA TYR A 81 -8.03 -0.08 -9.58
C TYR A 81 -6.82 -0.84 -9.09
N PHE A 82 -6.94 -1.60 -8.01
CA PHE A 82 -5.86 -2.43 -7.47
C PHE A 82 -6.40 -3.43 -6.44
N THR A 83 -5.64 -4.47 -6.24
CA THR A 83 -5.79 -5.42 -5.13
C THR A 83 -4.59 -5.29 -4.21
N THR A 84 -4.80 -5.36 -2.89
CA THR A 84 -3.72 -5.38 -1.91
C THR A 84 -3.99 -6.45 -0.88
N SER A 85 -2.97 -7.30 -0.64
CA SER A 85 -2.96 -8.36 0.36
C SER A 85 -1.80 -8.15 1.33
N VAL A 86 -1.92 -8.69 2.53
CA VAL A 86 -0.84 -8.75 3.51
C VAL A 86 -0.37 -10.19 3.67
N TYR A 87 0.94 -10.36 3.74
CA TYR A 87 1.62 -11.60 4.08
C TYR A 87 2.38 -11.39 5.40
N ASP A 88 2.27 -12.38 6.29
CA ASP A 88 3.01 -12.44 7.55
C ASP A 88 3.69 -13.82 7.60
N LEU A 89 4.97 -13.86 7.21
CA LEU A 89 5.67 -15.10 6.92
C LEU A 89 6.75 -15.40 7.97
N THR A 90 6.75 -16.65 8.42
CA THR A 90 7.84 -17.28 9.20
C THR A 90 8.45 -18.47 8.48
N GLU A 91 7.90 -18.83 7.32
CA GLU A 91 8.33 -19.92 6.46
C GLU A 91 8.48 -19.42 5.02
N ASP A 92 9.35 -20.07 4.26
CA ASP A 92 9.55 -19.78 2.84
C ASP A 92 8.24 -20.01 2.07
N MET A 93 8.00 -19.19 1.07
CA MET A 93 6.81 -19.27 0.21
C MET A 93 7.19 -19.07 -1.25
N THR A 94 6.49 -19.75 -2.13
CA THR A 94 6.52 -19.49 -3.57
C THR A 94 5.21 -18.84 -3.98
N LEU A 95 5.30 -17.71 -4.67
CA LEU A 95 4.18 -16.94 -5.18
C LEU A 95 4.07 -17.17 -6.68
N ASP A 96 2.90 -17.57 -7.14
CA ASP A 96 2.60 -17.81 -8.56
C ASP A 96 1.84 -16.61 -9.14
N TYR A 97 2.47 -15.94 -10.10
CA TYR A 97 1.91 -14.81 -10.85
C TYR A 97 1.61 -15.13 -12.31
N SER A 98 1.60 -16.42 -12.67
CA SER A 98 1.44 -16.86 -14.07
C SER A 98 0.14 -16.38 -14.73
N GLU A 99 -0.92 -16.25 -13.93
CA GLU A 99 -2.24 -15.79 -14.38
C GLU A 99 -2.45 -14.27 -14.27
N LEU A 100 -1.47 -13.53 -13.68
CA LEU A 100 -1.55 -12.08 -13.58
C LEU A 100 -1.04 -11.41 -14.86
N ASP A 101 -1.86 -10.50 -15.41
CA ASP A 101 -1.47 -9.60 -16.49
C ASP A 101 -1.19 -8.19 -15.93
N SER A 102 -0.35 -8.14 -14.91
CA SER A 102 0.00 -6.92 -14.18
C SER A 102 1.40 -7.02 -13.59
N PHE A 103 2.01 -5.87 -13.32
CA PHE A 103 3.14 -5.80 -12.39
C PHE A 103 2.68 -6.13 -10.96
N VAL A 104 3.61 -6.56 -10.12
CA VAL A 104 3.37 -6.75 -8.68
C VAL A 104 4.37 -5.92 -7.89
N ILE A 105 3.93 -5.28 -6.82
CA ILE A 105 4.81 -4.57 -5.89
C ILE A 105 4.72 -5.22 -4.51
N HIS A 106 5.87 -5.54 -3.92
CA HIS A 106 5.96 -5.86 -2.51
C HIS A 106 6.52 -4.67 -1.74
N ILE A 107 5.92 -4.37 -0.60
CA ILE A 107 6.38 -3.34 0.35
C ILE A 107 6.65 -4.05 1.67
N CYS A 108 7.92 -4.19 2.04
CA CYS A 108 8.30 -4.84 3.30
C CYS A 108 8.01 -3.92 4.48
N MET A 109 7.13 -4.36 5.37
CA MET A 109 6.71 -3.60 6.55
C MET A 109 7.51 -3.97 7.80
N GLU A 110 7.85 -5.25 7.95
CA GLU A 110 8.58 -5.77 9.13
C GLU A 110 9.53 -6.89 8.69
N GLY A 111 10.66 -7.01 9.38
CA GLY A 111 11.64 -8.07 9.15
C GLY A 111 12.39 -7.95 7.83
N SER A 112 12.75 -9.08 7.23
CA SER A 112 13.43 -9.13 5.94
C SER A 112 13.24 -10.49 5.25
N CYS A 113 13.34 -10.48 3.94
CA CYS A 113 13.36 -11.71 3.13
C CYS A 113 14.29 -11.54 1.92
N THR A 114 14.67 -12.66 1.33
CA THR A 114 15.30 -12.67 0.02
C THR A 114 14.25 -13.14 -0.99
N VAL A 115 14.00 -12.34 -2.00
CA VAL A 115 13.12 -12.69 -3.10
C VAL A 115 13.93 -13.10 -4.31
N THR A 116 13.52 -14.18 -4.97
CA THR A 116 14.17 -14.71 -6.16
C THR A 116 13.13 -14.89 -7.26
N ASP A 117 13.34 -14.27 -8.41
CA ASP A 117 12.44 -14.38 -9.56
C ASP A 117 12.66 -15.67 -10.36
N ASP A 118 11.81 -15.91 -11.35
CA ASP A 118 11.87 -17.05 -12.26
C ASP A 118 13.09 -17.05 -13.20
N GLN A 119 13.86 -15.95 -13.25
CA GLN A 119 15.14 -15.86 -13.95
C GLN A 119 16.35 -16.15 -13.04
N GLY A 120 16.09 -16.37 -11.75
CA GLY A 120 17.11 -16.62 -10.74
C GLY A 120 17.77 -15.35 -10.18
N THR A 121 17.20 -14.16 -10.45
CA THR A 121 17.69 -12.93 -9.85
C THR A 121 17.21 -12.84 -8.42
N SER A 122 18.15 -12.66 -7.49
CA SER A 122 17.85 -12.60 -6.05
C SER A 122 18.17 -11.22 -5.48
N VAL A 123 17.24 -10.71 -4.65
CA VAL A 123 17.38 -9.43 -3.95
C VAL A 123 16.94 -9.59 -2.50
N GLU A 124 17.73 -9.08 -1.56
CA GLU A 124 17.31 -8.94 -0.16
C GLU A 124 16.42 -7.70 -0.03
N VAL A 125 15.28 -7.84 0.65
CA VAL A 125 14.31 -6.75 0.92
C VAL A 125 14.08 -6.67 2.42
N LYS A 126 14.23 -5.48 2.97
CA LYS A 126 14.10 -5.19 4.42
C LYS A 126 12.95 -4.24 4.70
N ALA A 127 12.54 -4.18 5.95
CA ALA A 127 11.51 -3.22 6.41
C ALA A 127 11.79 -1.80 5.91
N GLY A 128 10.80 -1.18 5.28
CA GLY A 128 10.87 0.14 4.64
C GLY A 128 11.30 0.13 3.17
N GLU A 129 11.65 -1.03 2.61
CA GLU A 129 12.01 -1.17 1.20
C GLU A 129 10.85 -1.76 0.39
N SER A 130 10.86 -1.50 -0.90
CA SER A 130 9.89 -2.06 -1.85
C SER A 130 10.60 -2.61 -3.08
N ILE A 131 9.98 -3.62 -3.69
CA ILE A 131 10.43 -4.20 -4.94
C ILE A 131 9.25 -4.31 -5.92
N LEU A 132 9.53 -4.07 -7.19
CA LEU A 132 8.56 -4.20 -8.29
C LEU A 132 8.97 -5.36 -9.16
N TYR A 133 8.03 -6.26 -9.43
CA TYR A 133 8.13 -7.33 -10.40
C TYR A 133 7.37 -6.92 -11.67
N ALA A 134 8.00 -7.12 -12.82
CA ALA A 134 7.36 -6.86 -14.11
C ALA A 134 6.24 -7.90 -14.37
N ALA A 135 5.26 -7.56 -15.19
CA ALA A 135 4.17 -8.47 -15.60
C ALA A 135 4.66 -9.77 -16.29
N THR A 136 5.91 -9.80 -16.72
CA THR A 136 6.55 -10.98 -17.29
C THR A 136 7.08 -11.98 -16.25
N THR A 137 7.23 -11.55 -14.99
CA THR A 137 7.63 -12.42 -13.88
C THR A 137 6.48 -13.37 -13.53
N LYS A 138 6.71 -14.68 -13.59
CA LYS A 138 5.66 -15.68 -13.38
C LYS A 138 5.71 -16.35 -12.02
N GLU A 139 6.87 -16.37 -11.41
CA GLU A 139 7.06 -16.97 -10.09
C GLU A 139 8.06 -16.15 -9.28
N VAL A 140 7.79 -16.00 -8.00
CA VAL A 140 8.71 -15.40 -7.03
C VAL A 140 8.83 -16.31 -5.82
N LYS A 141 10.04 -16.75 -5.52
CA LYS A 141 10.35 -17.43 -4.27
C LYS A 141 10.72 -16.41 -3.21
N VAL A 142 10.01 -16.42 -2.10
CA VAL A 142 10.31 -15.63 -0.90
C VAL A 142 10.99 -16.51 0.12
N THR A 143 12.25 -16.24 0.42
CA THR A 143 13.01 -16.91 1.47
C THR A 143 13.10 -16.00 2.68
N VAL A 144 12.53 -16.42 3.81
CA VAL A 144 12.35 -15.58 5.00
C VAL A 144 13.59 -15.59 5.87
N ASN A 145 14.05 -14.42 6.30
CA ASN A 145 15.16 -14.27 7.25
C ASN A 145 14.62 -14.21 8.70
N GLY A 146 13.99 -15.30 9.13
CA GLY A 146 13.35 -15.44 10.43
C GLY A 146 11.89 -14.97 10.44
N HIS A 147 11.61 -13.75 10.01
CA HIS A 147 10.26 -13.17 9.89
C HIS A 147 10.25 -12.11 8.80
N ALA A 148 9.19 -12.09 8.01
CA ALA A 148 8.94 -11.03 7.04
C ALA A 148 7.44 -10.74 6.95
N LYS A 149 7.09 -9.46 7.04
CA LYS A 149 5.73 -9.00 6.79
C LYS A 149 5.74 -7.99 5.66
N PHE A 150 4.98 -8.24 4.62
CA PHE A 150 4.91 -7.34 3.48
C PHE A 150 3.49 -7.18 2.94
N LEU A 151 3.26 -6.07 2.29
CA LEU A 151 2.10 -5.84 1.46
C LEU A 151 2.44 -6.24 0.03
N GLU A 152 1.53 -6.95 -0.61
CA GLU A 152 1.55 -7.21 -2.04
C GLU A 152 0.45 -6.37 -2.69
N THR A 153 0.76 -5.73 -3.82
CA THR A 153 -0.25 -5.00 -4.59
C THR A 153 -0.05 -5.16 -6.08
N TYR A 154 -1.18 -5.25 -6.80
CA TYR A 154 -1.23 -5.38 -8.26
C TYR A 154 -2.53 -4.78 -8.81
N VAL A 155 -2.63 -4.62 -10.12
CA VAL A 155 -3.77 -4.03 -10.85
C VAL A 155 -4.58 -5.09 -11.56
#